data_68614942f2e76cbac79a149f611d9597
#
_entry.id   68614942f2e76cbac79a149f611d9597
#
_cell.length_a   1.000
_cell.length_b   1.000
_cell.length_c   1.000
_cell.angle_alpha   90.00
_cell.angle_beta   90.00
_cell.angle_gamma   90.00
#
_symmetry.space_group_name_H-M   'P 1'
#
loop_
_entity.id
_entity.type
_entity.pdbx_description
1 polymer ?
#
loop_
_entity_poly.entity_id
_entity_poly.type
_entity_poly.pdbx_seq_one_letter_code
_entity_poly.pdbx_strand_id
1 'polypeptide(L)'
;MKKYLIVVDMQRDFIDGALGSKEAQAIVERVVRQSEEFDGEIIATMDTHGEDYLDTREGRNLPVPHCIRGTQGWALDARVLEALEKKTHRIIEKPTFGSTQLPHLIHSEAGTETELSIELVGLCTDICVVSNALILKASFPEADVRVNPDCCAGTTPENHAAALQTLHSCQAAGSAR
;
A
#
# COMPACT_ATOMS: atom_id res chain seq x y z
N MET A 1 14.94 -11.69 -12.87
CA MET A 1 13.86 -11.43 -11.89
C MET A 1 13.76 -9.95 -11.62
N LYS A 2 12.64 -9.32 -11.94
CA LYS A 2 12.38 -7.91 -11.67
C LYS A 2 11.68 -7.75 -10.34
N LYS A 3 12.11 -6.77 -9.53
CA LYS A 3 11.61 -6.58 -8.16
C LYS A 3 10.84 -5.28 -8.04
N TYR A 4 9.71 -5.33 -7.35
CA TYR A 4 8.86 -4.18 -7.04
C TYR A 4 8.58 -4.09 -5.55
N LEU A 5 8.68 -2.88 -5.00
CA LEU A 5 8.15 -2.53 -3.68
C LEU A 5 6.92 -1.66 -3.88
N ILE A 6 5.80 -2.09 -3.33
CA ILE A 6 4.56 -1.32 -3.34
C ILE A 6 4.36 -0.68 -1.98
N VAL A 7 4.51 0.63 -1.91
CA VAL A 7 4.29 1.43 -0.69
C VAL A 7 2.85 1.90 -0.69
N VAL A 8 2.01 1.24 0.11
CA VAL A 8 0.55 1.43 0.07
C VAL A 8 0.14 2.53 1.04
N ASP A 9 -0.41 3.62 0.50
CA ASP A 9 -1.16 4.67 1.19
C ASP A 9 -0.52 5.20 2.48
N MET A 10 0.80 5.44 2.47
CA MET A 10 1.53 6.01 3.60
C MET A 10 1.28 7.51 3.73
N GLN A 11 -0.02 7.89 3.80
CA GLN A 11 -0.54 9.25 3.85
C GLN A 11 -0.80 9.68 5.29
N ARG A 12 -0.76 10.99 5.52
CA ARG A 12 -0.90 11.56 6.86
C ARG A 12 -2.24 11.21 7.53
N ASP A 13 -3.33 11.21 6.77
CA ASP A 13 -4.64 10.87 7.34
C ASP A 13 -4.70 9.46 7.92
N PHE A 14 -3.93 8.51 7.39
CA PHE A 14 -3.84 7.16 7.92
C PHE A 14 -2.77 6.98 9.00
N ILE A 15 -1.84 7.91 9.15
CA ILE A 15 -0.73 7.81 10.12
C ILE A 15 -1.04 8.59 11.39
N ASP A 16 -1.26 9.91 11.29
CA ASP A 16 -1.44 10.82 12.41
C ASP A 16 -2.66 11.77 12.24
N GLY A 17 -3.40 11.66 11.12
CA GLY A 17 -4.55 12.48 10.78
C GLY A 17 -5.89 11.82 11.13
N ALA A 18 -6.90 12.02 10.29
CA ALA A 18 -8.31 11.69 10.54
C ALA A 18 -8.57 10.22 10.89
N LEU A 19 -7.82 9.30 10.31
CA LEU A 19 -7.88 7.84 10.53
C LEU A 19 -6.58 7.28 11.10
N GLY A 20 -5.75 8.14 11.71
CA GLY A 20 -4.46 7.77 12.26
C GLY A 20 -4.54 6.84 13.47
N SER A 21 -3.50 6.02 13.65
CA SER A 21 -3.37 5.09 14.78
C SER A 21 -1.94 5.02 15.29
N LYS A 22 -1.76 4.51 16.51
CA LYS A 22 -0.42 4.27 17.07
C LYS A 22 0.33 3.18 16.29
N GLU A 23 -0.40 2.19 15.82
CA GLU A 23 0.10 1.09 15.01
C GLU A 23 0.62 1.60 13.67
N ALA A 24 -0.13 2.49 13.00
CA ALA A 24 0.29 3.14 11.77
C ALA A 24 1.55 4.00 11.96
N GLN A 25 1.61 4.78 13.03
CA GLN A 25 2.79 5.58 13.36
C GLN A 25 4.03 4.71 13.61
N ALA A 26 3.85 3.56 14.25
CA ALA A 26 4.95 2.66 14.62
C ALA A 26 5.64 1.99 13.43
N ILE A 27 5.00 1.90 12.27
CA ILE A 27 5.59 1.28 11.08
C ILE A 27 6.35 2.27 10.18
N VAL A 28 6.17 3.58 10.35
CA VAL A 28 6.70 4.59 9.40
C VAL A 28 8.20 4.45 9.20
N GLU A 29 8.98 4.37 10.29
CA GLU A 29 10.44 4.24 10.20
C GLU A 29 10.88 2.91 9.54
N ARG A 30 10.07 1.85 9.66
CA ARG A 30 10.35 0.56 9.01
C ARG A 30 10.08 0.66 7.51
N VAL A 31 9.00 1.33 7.11
CA VAL A 31 8.67 1.58 5.70
C VAL A 31 9.72 2.47 5.05
N VAL A 32 10.19 3.52 5.76
CA VAL A 32 11.29 4.39 5.30
C VAL A 32 12.54 3.55 5.02
N ARG A 33 12.99 2.76 6.00
CA ARG A 33 14.17 1.90 5.85
C ARG A 33 14.00 0.91 4.71
N GLN A 34 12.85 0.22 4.64
CA GLN A 34 12.56 -0.73 3.56
C GLN A 34 12.64 -0.06 2.20
N SER A 35 12.11 1.16 2.06
CA SER A 35 12.17 1.92 0.81
C SER A 35 13.60 2.32 0.43
N GLU A 36 14.40 2.77 1.39
CA GLU A 36 15.79 3.16 1.16
C GLU A 36 16.69 1.97 0.78
N GLU A 37 16.50 0.82 1.43
CA GLU A 37 17.31 -0.38 1.25
C GLU A 37 16.86 -1.25 0.05
N PHE A 38 15.64 -1.01 -0.48
CA PHE A 38 15.08 -1.84 -1.53
C PHE A 38 15.89 -1.73 -2.84
N ASP A 39 16.27 -2.90 -3.37
CA ASP A 39 16.97 -3.03 -4.65
C ASP A 39 15.97 -3.42 -5.75
N GLY A 40 15.29 -2.42 -6.32
CA GLY A 40 14.27 -2.59 -7.35
C GLY A 40 13.47 -1.31 -7.59
N GLU A 41 12.38 -1.44 -8.34
CA GLU A 41 11.46 -0.34 -8.65
C GLU A 41 10.47 -0.13 -7.49
N ILE A 42 10.13 1.12 -7.19
CA ILE A 42 9.18 1.47 -6.14
C ILE A 42 7.94 2.10 -6.75
N ILE A 43 6.76 1.63 -6.34
CA ILE A 43 5.47 2.22 -6.69
C ILE A 43 4.74 2.56 -5.40
N ALA A 44 4.46 3.83 -5.17
CA ALA A 44 3.62 4.26 -4.06
C ALA A 44 2.17 4.42 -4.54
N THR A 45 1.22 4.03 -3.71
CA THR A 45 -0.18 4.35 -3.93
C THR A 45 -0.64 5.44 -2.98
N MET A 46 -1.60 6.23 -3.43
CA MET A 46 -2.25 7.27 -2.62
C MET A 46 -3.75 7.13 -2.76
N ASP A 47 -4.41 6.84 -1.66
CA ASP A 47 -5.86 6.93 -1.59
C ASP A 47 -6.29 8.36 -1.85
N THR A 48 -7.29 8.56 -2.74
CA THR A 48 -7.59 9.90 -3.23
C THR A 48 -9.07 10.10 -3.46
N HIS A 49 -9.66 10.97 -2.65
CA HIS A 49 -11.07 11.33 -2.71
C HIS A 49 -11.28 12.78 -3.15
N GLY A 50 -12.48 13.07 -3.67
CA GLY A 50 -12.95 14.39 -3.94
C GLY A 50 -13.63 15.03 -2.73
N GLU A 51 -13.98 16.33 -2.84
CA GLU A 51 -14.73 17.06 -1.81
C GLU A 51 -16.13 16.46 -1.58
N ASP A 52 -16.64 15.69 -2.54
CA ASP A 52 -17.91 14.98 -2.51
C ASP A 52 -17.84 13.63 -1.80
N TYR A 53 -16.75 13.33 -1.07
CA TYR A 53 -16.52 12.04 -0.41
C TYR A 53 -17.74 11.53 0.37
N LEU A 54 -18.39 12.37 1.15
CA LEU A 54 -19.55 11.98 1.97
C LEU A 54 -20.79 11.57 1.14
N ASP A 55 -20.85 11.97 -0.12
CA ASP A 55 -21.91 11.56 -1.05
C ASP A 55 -21.60 10.25 -1.77
N THR A 56 -20.40 9.74 -1.61
CA THR A 56 -19.99 8.45 -2.18
C THR A 56 -20.54 7.26 -1.35
N ARG A 57 -20.50 6.06 -1.92
CA ARG A 57 -20.87 4.86 -1.17
C ARG A 57 -19.93 4.63 0.02
N GLU A 58 -18.64 4.87 -0.18
CA GLU A 58 -17.63 4.73 0.87
C GLU A 58 -17.88 5.73 1.99
N GLY A 59 -18.07 7.01 1.66
CA GLY A 59 -18.32 8.04 2.64
C GLY A 59 -19.63 7.85 3.44
N ARG A 60 -20.63 7.19 2.87
CA ARG A 60 -21.82 6.79 3.63
C ARG A 60 -21.57 5.65 4.61
N ASN A 61 -20.63 4.75 4.31
CA ASN A 61 -20.25 3.66 5.20
C ASN A 61 -19.23 4.09 6.26
N LEU A 62 -18.32 4.99 5.90
CA LEU A 62 -17.30 5.57 6.78
C LEU A 62 -17.40 7.10 6.70
N PRO A 63 -18.28 7.76 7.48
CA PRO A 63 -18.51 9.20 7.36
C PRO A 63 -17.41 10.06 8.00
N VAL A 64 -16.16 9.74 7.68
CA VAL A 64 -14.96 10.45 8.11
C VAL A 64 -14.21 10.91 6.86
N PRO A 65 -14.32 12.17 6.44
CA PRO A 65 -13.54 12.70 5.32
C PRO A 65 -12.05 12.49 5.55
N HIS A 66 -11.39 11.87 4.60
CA HIS A 66 -9.96 11.60 4.63
C HIS A 66 -9.40 11.58 3.22
N CYS A 67 -8.11 11.76 3.10
CA CYS A 67 -7.38 11.71 1.82
C CYS A 67 -8.05 12.55 0.71
N ILE A 68 -8.65 13.68 1.10
CA ILE A 68 -9.23 14.62 0.13
C ILE A 68 -8.09 15.28 -0.65
N ARG A 69 -8.13 15.16 -1.96
CA ARG A 69 -7.08 15.66 -2.87
C ARG A 69 -6.66 17.09 -2.53
N GLY A 70 -5.34 17.31 -2.42
CA GLY A 70 -4.76 18.63 -2.16
C GLY A 70 -4.76 19.06 -0.69
N THR A 71 -5.33 18.28 0.24
CA THR A 71 -5.24 18.56 1.68
C THR A 71 -3.90 18.04 2.26
N GLN A 72 -3.57 18.51 3.44
CA GLN A 72 -2.39 18.01 4.17
C GLN A 72 -2.55 16.53 4.55
N GLY A 73 -3.77 16.08 4.86
CA GLY A 73 -4.06 14.70 5.19
C GLY A 73 -3.84 13.73 4.02
N TRP A 74 -4.11 14.19 2.81
CA TRP A 74 -3.86 13.44 1.58
C TRP A 74 -2.37 13.25 1.27
N ALA A 75 -1.52 14.19 1.68
CA ALA A 75 -0.08 14.11 1.39
C ALA A 75 0.55 12.86 2.03
N LEU A 76 1.54 12.29 1.34
CA LEU A 76 2.40 11.26 1.93
C LEU A 76 3.11 11.80 3.18
N ASP A 77 3.40 10.93 4.13
CA ASP A 77 4.28 11.26 5.25
C ASP A 77 5.63 11.78 4.70
N ALA A 78 6.11 12.90 5.23
CA ALA A 78 7.29 13.57 4.69
C ALA A 78 8.55 12.69 4.70
N ARG A 79 8.70 11.82 5.71
CA ARG A 79 9.84 10.89 5.82
C ARG A 79 9.77 9.81 4.75
N VAL A 80 8.57 9.31 4.47
CA VAL A 80 8.34 8.33 3.41
C VAL A 80 8.59 8.96 2.06
N LEU A 81 8.07 10.16 1.81
CA LEU A 81 8.30 10.88 0.56
C LEU A 81 9.80 11.14 0.33
N GLU A 82 10.53 11.59 1.35
CA GLU A 82 12.00 11.80 1.27
C GLU A 82 12.73 10.50 0.91
N ALA A 83 12.33 9.36 1.47
CA ALA A 83 12.92 8.06 1.14
C ALA A 83 12.64 7.66 -0.32
N LEU A 84 11.42 7.90 -0.81
CA LEU A 84 11.03 7.64 -2.19
C LEU A 84 11.83 8.52 -3.18
N GLU A 85 12.01 9.80 -2.86
CA GLU A 85 12.76 10.75 -3.72
C GLU A 85 14.23 10.37 -3.93
N LYS A 86 14.80 9.55 -3.05
CA LYS A 86 16.15 9.00 -3.20
C LYS A 86 16.25 7.87 -4.23
N LYS A 87 15.12 7.38 -4.73
CA LYS A 87 15.00 6.22 -5.61
C LYS A 87 14.16 6.53 -6.84
N THR A 88 14.31 5.72 -7.87
CA THR A 88 13.35 5.71 -8.98
C THR A 88 12.01 5.20 -8.45
N HIS A 89 10.98 6.02 -8.55
CA HIS A 89 9.65 5.66 -8.07
C HIS A 89 8.53 6.18 -8.97
N ARG A 90 7.34 5.62 -8.78
CA ARG A 90 6.08 6.07 -9.37
C ARG A 90 5.06 6.30 -8.27
N ILE A 91 4.10 7.18 -8.51
CA ILE A 91 2.95 7.38 -7.63
C ILE A 91 1.68 7.12 -8.42
N ILE A 92 0.77 6.32 -7.86
CA ILE A 92 -0.57 6.04 -8.38
C ILE A 92 -1.59 6.59 -7.40
N GLU A 93 -2.41 7.52 -7.84
CA GLU A 93 -3.59 7.94 -7.11
C GLU A 93 -4.73 6.96 -7.42
N LYS A 94 -5.42 6.48 -6.39
CA LYS A 94 -6.51 5.52 -6.51
C LYS A 94 -7.74 5.95 -5.73
N PRO A 95 -8.94 5.89 -6.31
CA PRO A 95 -10.20 6.21 -5.63
C PRO A 95 -10.85 4.98 -4.96
N THR A 96 -10.13 3.87 -4.86
CA THR A 96 -10.63 2.57 -4.41
C THR A 96 -9.58 1.88 -3.55
N PHE A 97 -9.98 0.93 -2.71
CA PHE A 97 -9.06 0.22 -1.82
C PHE A 97 -7.91 -0.47 -2.57
N GLY A 98 -8.22 -1.23 -3.60
CA GLY A 98 -7.21 -1.79 -4.50
C GLY A 98 -7.16 -1.03 -5.82
N SER A 99 -6.00 -0.93 -6.43
CA SER A 99 -5.79 -0.26 -7.72
C SER A 99 -5.72 -1.24 -8.86
N THR A 100 -6.65 -1.17 -9.80
CA THR A 100 -6.57 -1.93 -11.06
C THR A 100 -5.50 -1.37 -12.01
N GLN A 101 -5.03 -0.13 -11.81
CA GLN A 101 -3.94 0.45 -12.59
C GLN A 101 -2.57 -0.13 -12.23
N LEU A 102 -2.41 -0.58 -10.98
CA LEU A 102 -1.15 -1.09 -10.47
C LEU A 102 -0.62 -2.28 -11.27
N PRO A 103 -1.40 -3.34 -11.54
CA PRO A 103 -0.92 -4.44 -12.39
C PRO A 103 -0.67 -4.00 -13.83
N HIS A 104 -1.42 -3.06 -14.39
CA HIS A 104 -1.16 -2.55 -15.73
C HIS A 104 0.19 -1.83 -15.82
N LEU A 105 0.53 -1.02 -14.82
CA LEU A 105 1.82 -0.35 -14.75
C LEU A 105 2.97 -1.37 -14.65
N ILE A 106 2.87 -2.31 -13.72
CA ILE A 106 3.87 -3.37 -13.56
C ILE A 106 4.04 -4.17 -14.86
N HIS A 107 2.93 -4.54 -15.51
CA HIS A 107 2.97 -5.29 -16.76
C HIS A 107 3.69 -4.50 -17.87
N SER A 108 3.41 -3.20 -18.00
CA SER A 108 4.05 -2.34 -18.99
C SER A 108 5.56 -2.15 -18.72
N GLU A 109 5.96 -2.08 -17.49
CA GLU A 109 7.37 -1.90 -17.08
C GLU A 109 8.16 -3.21 -17.06
N ALA A 110 7.53 -4.32 -16.74
CA ALA A 110 8.16 -5.64 -16.74
C ALA A 110 8.47 -6.12 -18.18
N GLY A 111 7.68 -5.70 -19.16
CA GLY A 111 7.85 -6.10 -20.55
C GLY A 111 7.73 -7.62 -20.72
N THR A 112 8.79 -8.28 -21.17
CA THR A 112 8.85 -9.73 -21.37
C THR A 112 9.39 -10.50 -20.15
N GLU A 113 9.72 -9.80 -19.05
CA GLU A 113 10.21 -10.47 -17.83
C GLU A 113 9.07 -11.25 -17.18
N THR A 114 9.27 -12.54 -16.97
CA THR A 114 8.28 -13.46 -16.39
C THR A 114 8.55 -13.75 -14.92
N GLU A 115 9.77 -13.51 -14.44
CA GLU A 115 10.13 -13.68 -13.03
C GLU A 115 9.98 -12.37 -12.28
N LEU A 116 8.88 -12.23 -11.55
CA LEU A 116 8.56 -11.04 -10.78
C LEU A 116 8.56 -11.35 -9.27
N SER A 117 9.13 -10.44 -8.49
CA SER A 117 8.98 -10.41 -7.03
C SER A 117 8.36 -9.08 -6.63
N ILE A 118 7.23 -9.13 -5.94
CA ILE A 118 6.43 -7.96 -5.58
C ILE A 118 6.20 -7.98 -4.07
N GLU A 119 6.80 -7.02 -3.37
CA GLU A 119 6.62 -6.86 -1.92
C GLU A 119 5.71 -5.67 -1.65
N LEU A 120 4.74 -5.84 -0.73
CA LEU A 120 3.85 -4.77 -0.30
C LEU A 120 4.13 -4.40 1.15
N VAL A 121 4.13 -3.08 1.41
CA VAL A 121 4.25 -2.46 2.73
C VAL A 121 3.23 -1.33 2.86
N GLY A 122 2.87 -0.93 4.06
CA GLY A 122 2.03 0.25 4.31
C GLY A 122 0.67 -0.04 4.95
N LEU A 123 -0.33 0.73 4.57
CA LEU A 123 -1.61 0.88 5.28
C LEU A 123 -2.83 0.70 4.37
N CYS A 124 -3.97 0.26 4.90
CA CYS A 124 -4.05 -0.59 6.08
C CYS A 124 -4.00 -2.05 5.63
N THR A 125 -3.39 -2.92 6.44
CA THR A 125 -3.21 -4.35 6.08
C THR A 125 -4.52 -5.01 5.66
N ASP A 126 -5.59 -4.75 6.42
CA ASP A 126 -6.93 -5.34 6.27
C ASP A 126 -7.80 -4.66 5.21
N ILE A 127 -7.33 -3.59 4.56
CA ILE A 127 -8.10 -2.87 3.53
C ILE A 127 -7.28 -2.74 2.24
N CYS A 128 -6.46 -1.69 2.12
CA CYS A 128 -5.78 -1.38 0.87
C CYS A 128 -4.63 -2.34 0.57
N VAL A 129 -3.90 -2.81 1.59
CA VAL A 129 -2.79 -3.75 1.39
C VAL A 129 -3.30 -5.10 0.89
N VAL A 130 -4.26 -5.73 1.60
CA VAL A 130 -4.84 -7.01 1.18
C VAL A 130 -5.50 -6.92 -0.20
N SER A 131 -6.21 -5.82 -0.48
CA SER A 131 -6.87 -5.61 -1.77
C SER A 131 -5.87 -5.56 -2.91
N ASN A 132 -4.79 -4.78 -2.78
CA ASN A 132 -3.74 -4.71 -3.80
C ASN A 132 -2.97 -6.03 -3.94
N ALA A 133 -2.65 -6.69 -2.83
CA ALA A 133 -1.95 -7.98 -2.86
C ALA A 133 -2.74 -9.05 -3.63
N LEU A 134 -4.06 -9.14 -3.42
CA LEU A 134 -4.91 -10.11 -4.11
C LEU A 134 -5.10 -9.76 -5.60
N ILE A 135 -5.22 -8.47 -5.94
CA ILE A 135 -5.25 -8.02 -7.34
C ILE A 135 -3.94 -8.38 -8.04
N LEU A 136 -2.80 -8.14 -7.41
CA LEU A 136 -1.49 -8.48 -7.97
C LEU A 136 -1.33 -10.00 -8.10
N LYS A 137 -1.73 -10.78 -7.10
CA LYS A 137 -1.68 -12.24 -7.17
C LYS A 137 -2.56 -12.81 -8.28
N ALA A 138 -3.73 -12.21 -8.52
CA ALA A 138 -4.61 -12.61 -9.62
C ALA A 138 -4.05 -12.21 -11.00
N SER A 139 -3.35 -11.07 -11.08
CA SER A 139 -2.77 -10.56 -12.33
C SER A 139 -1.45 -11.24 -12.70
N PHE A 140 -0.70 -11.68 -11.68
CA PHE A 140 0.61 -12.32 -11.83
C PHE A 140 0.68 -13.61 -11.01
N PRO A 141 -0.01 -14.70 -11.43
CA PRO A 141 -0.16 -15.91 -10.63
C PRO A 141 1.18 -16.60 -10.31
N GLU A 142 2.17 -16.46 -11.18
CA GLU A 142 3.50 -17.04 -11.02
C GLU A 142 4.50 -16.12 -10.30
N ALA A 143 4.11 -14.86 -10.01
CA ALA A 143 4.98 -13.94 -9.28
C ALA A 143 5.05 -14.30 -7.79
N ASP A 144 6.21 -14.02 -7.20
CA ASP A 144 6.38 -14.00 -5.75
C ASP A 144 5.77 -12.71 -5.18
N VAL A 145 4.46 -12.76 -4.89
CA VAL A 145 3.74 -11.64 -4.25
C VAL A 145 3.70 -11.86 -2.76
N ARG A 146 4.22 -10.90 -1.99
CA ARG A 146 4.27 -11.01 -0.53
C ARG A 146 3.98 -9.68 0.16
N VAL A 147 3.36 -9.75 1.32
CA VAL A 147 3.17 -8.61 2.23
C VAL A 147 4.17 -8.73 3.38
N ASN A 148 4.88 -7.66 3.67
CA ASN A 148 5.81 -7.60 4.80
C ASN A 148 5.06 -7.20 6.08
N PRO A 149 4.81 -8.12 7.01
CA PRO A 149 3.98 -7.84 8.18
C PRO A 149 4.59 -6.79 9.11
N ASP A 150 5.91 -6.71 9.18
CA ASP A 150 6.61 -5.77 10.06
C ASP A 150 6.54 -4.32 9.56
N CYS A 151 6.23 -4.13 8.28
CA CYS A 151 6.07 -2.84 7.61
C CYS A 151 4.61 -2.54 7.26
N CYS A 152 3.67 -3.23 7.89
CA CYS A 152 2.23 -2.99 7.72
C CYS A 152 1.53 -2.82 9.07
N ALA A 153 0.43 -2.09 9.07
CA ALA A 153 -0.49 -2.00 10.21
C ALA A 153 -1.94 -2.06 9.73
N GLY A 154 -2.80 -2.73 10.47
CA GLY A 154 -4.23 -2.78 10.20
C GLY A 154 -4.99 -1.67 10.92
N THR A 155 -6.30 -1.62 10.68
CA THR A 155 -7.21 -0.72 11.41
C THR A 155 -7.25 -1.03 12.91
N THR A 156 -7.03 -2.29 13.27
CA THR A 156 -6.76 -2.78 14.63
C THR A 156 -5.72 -3.90 14.57
N PRO A 157 -5.05 -4.25 15.71
CA PRO A 157 -4.16 -5.41 15.74
C PRO A 157 -4.84 -6.72 15.35
N GLU A 158 -6.11 -6.91 15.74
CA GLU A 158 -6.90 -8.09 15.40
C GLU A 158 -7.18 -8.17 13.89
N ASN A 159 -7.57 -7.06 13.27
CA ASN A 159 -7.82 -6.98 11.84
C ASN A 159 -6.53 -7.17 11.04
N HIS A 160 -5.40 -6.63 11.52
CA HIS A 160 -4.08 -6.90 10.94
C HIS A 160 -3.78 -8.41 10.91
N ALA A 161 -3.94 -9.08 12.05
CA ALA A 161 -3.70 -10.52 12.16
C ALA A 161 -4.63 -11.33 11.25
N ALA A 162 -5.92 -10.98 11.18
CA ALA A 162 -6.89 -11.63 10.30
C ALA A 162 -6.55 -11.46 8.82
N ALA A 163 -6.11 -10.26 8.40
CA ALA A 163 -5.68 -10.01 7.04
C ALA A 163 -4.43 -10.80 6.67
N LEU A 164 -3.44 -10.90 7.56
CA LEU A 164 -2.25 -11.73 7.36
C LEU A 164 -2.59 -13.20 7.22
N GLN A 165 -3.56 -13.71 7.97
CA GLN A 165 -4.05 -15.08 7.83
C GLN A 165 -4.70 -15.32 6.47
N THR A 166 -5.50 -14.36 5.98
CA THR A 166 -6.10 -14.41 4.65
C THR A 166 -5.02 -14.41 3.57
N LEU A 167 -4.03 -13.50 3.67
CA LEU A 167 -2.91 -13.41 2.75
C LEU A 167 -2.09 -14.71 2.72
N HIS A 168 -1.88 -15.34 3.88
CA HIS A 168 -1.21 -16.64 3.98
C HIS A 168 -1.99 -17.72 3.19
N SER A 169 -3.30 -17.80 3.38
CA SER A 169 -4.15 -18.73 2.65
C SER A 169 -4.15 -18.49 1.15
N CYS A 170 -4.01 -17.23 0.73
CA CYS A 170 -3.90 -16.81 -0.67
C CYS A 170 -2.46 -16.86 -1.24
N GLN A 171 -1.50 -17.40 -0.49
CA GLN A 171 -0.09 -17.51 -0.89
C GLN A 171 0.56 -16.13 -1.21
N ALA A 172 0.15 -15.09 -0.49
CA ALA A 172 0.67 -13.73 -0.60
C ALA A 172 1.23 -13.20 0.74
N ALA A 173 1.55 -14.07 1.68
CA ALA A 173 2.21 -13.70 2.92
C ALA A 173 3.73 -13.83 2.78
N GLY A 174 4.46 -12.83 3.29
CA GLY A 174 5.89 -12.98 3.52
C GLY A 174 6.14 -14.13 4.51
N SER A 175 7.08 -15.00 4.22
CA SER A 175 7.60 -15.89 5.24
C SER A 175 8.29 -15.03 6.28
N ALA A 176 7.90 -15.15 7.55
CA ALA A 176 8.72 -14.70 8.66
C ALA A 176 10.09 -15.37 8.48
N ARG A 177 11.12 -14.59 8.20
CA ARG A 177 12.51 -15.06 8.20
C ARG A 177 13.03 -15.11 9.61
#